data_0019e4fd4eb09231cecf04d0ba3e608b
#
_entry.id   0019e4fd4eb09231cecf04d0ba3e608b
#
_cell.length_a   1.000
_cell.length_b   1.000
_cell.length_c   1.000
_cell.angle_alpha   90.00
_cell.angle_beta   90.00
_cell.angle_gamma   90.00
#
_symmetry.space_group_name_H-M   'P 1'
#
loop_
_entity.id
_entity.type
_entity.pdbx_description
1 polymer ?
#
loop_
_entity_poly.entity_id
_entity_poly.type
_entity_poly.pdbx_seq_one_letter_code
_entity_poly.pdbx_strand_id
1 'polypeptide(L)'
;SLVGSEMCIRGRAFGAKPIIVCPQDSVEAFKKCGNVVGLHVYEDLDTAMELPLSLGVVAFTKDKAKAPAQAKALADKILPAAVISVEACGGNAKGVYHNAVGKDVTALEAKSDVLWNELRARGVPNVAIGDLGNEIGMGTIGEHIKKYVPFTAPGECQDGCCGGILAASSTDNIITATCSDWGCYALM
;
A
#
# COMPACT_ATOMS: atom_id res chain seq x y z
N SER A 1 -1.70 4.67 9.49
CA SER A 1 -2.50 4.28 10.66
C SER A 1 -1.57 3.73 11.74
N LEU A 2 -1.98 3.78 13.01
CA LEU A 2 -1.27 3.13 14.13
C LEU A 2 -1.07 1.63 13.90
N VAL A 3 -1.97 0.99 13.17
CA VAL A 3 -1.94 -0.44 12.85
C VAL A 3 -0.74 -0.82 11.99
N GLY A 4 -0.34 0.01 11.04
CA GLY A 4 0.90 -0.21 10.29
C GLY A 4 2.13 -0.25 11.19
N SER A 5 2.17 0.58 12.24
CA SER A 5 3.25 0.56 13.24
C SER A 5 3.22 -0.71 14.08
N GLU A 6 2.05 -1.20 14.48
CA GLU A 6 1.94 -2.47 15.22
C GLU A 6 2.37 -3.68 14.38
N MET A 7 2.02 -3.73 13.10
CA MET A 7 2.53 -4.77 12.19
C MET A 7 4.06 -4.75 12.11
N CYS A 8 4.67 -3.56 12.10
CA CYS A 8 6.13 -3.42 12.14
C CYS A 8 6.73 -3.95 13.45
N ILE A 9 6.10 -3.68 14.60
CA ILE A 9 6.55 -4.21 15.90
C ILE A 9 6.54 -5.73 15.89
N ARG A 10 5.44 -6.35 15.45
CA ARG A 10 5.33 -7.81 15.40
C ARG A 10 6.29 -8.42 14.38
N GLY A 11 6.42 -7.85 13.20
CA GLY A 11 7.41 -8.25 12.21
C GLY A 11 8.82 -8.24 12.81
N ARG A 12 9.16 -7.20 13.58
CA ARG A 12 10.44 -7.13 14.30
C ARG A 12 10.59 -8.21 15.37
N ALA A 13 9.53 -8.52 16.11
CA ALA A 13 9.57 -9.61 17.09
C ALA A 13 9.88 -10.98 16.46
N PHE A 14 9.51 -11.18 15.20
CA PHE A 14 9.85 -12.34 14.39
C PHE A 14 11.17 -12.22 13.62
N GLY A 15 11.97 -11.17 13.89
CA GLY A 15 13.27 -10.96 13.25
C GLY A 15 13.21 -10.27 11.87
N ALA A 16 12.04 -9.84 11.42
CA ALA A 16 11.91 -9.11 10.15
C ALA A 16 12.47 -7.68 10.28
N LYS A 17 12.87 -7.11 9.15
CA LYS A 17 13.27 -5.70 8.99
C LYS A 17 12.20 -4.99 8.18
N PRO A 18 11.23 -4.32 8.82
CA PRO A 18 10.12 -3.70 8.11
C PRO A 18 10.57 -2.44 7.38
N ILE A 19 9.99 -2.22 6.20
CA ILE A 19 10.16 -1.01 5.41
C ILE A 19 8.78 -0.50 5.04
N ILE A 20 8.49 0.74 5.38
CA ILE A 20 7.25 1.43 5.01
C ILE A 20 7.50 2.20 3.72
N VAL A 21 6.63 2.02 2.74
CA VAL A 21 6.60 2.81 1.51
C VAL A 21 5.34 3.70 1.55
N CYS A 22 5.52 5.00 1.42
CA CYS A 22 4.43 5.96 1.57
C CYS A 22 4.68 7.24 0.73
N PRO A 23 3.67 8.12 0.53
CA PRO A 23 3.92 9.44 -0.02
C PRO A 23 4.87 10.26 0.86
N GLN A 24 5.64 11.19 0.26
CA GLN A 24 6.61 12.03 0.98
C GLN A 24 5.99 12.80 2.16
N ASP A 25 4.79 13.30 1.99
CA ASP A 25 4.05 14.06 3.02
C ASP A 25 3.62 13.19 4.21
N SER A 26 3.66 11.87 4.08
CA SER A 26 3.35 10.93 5.18
C SER A 26 4.59 10.49 5.98
N VAL A 27 5.80 10.73 5.48
CA VAL A 27 7.05 10.25 6.11
C VAL A 27 7.17 10.72 7.57
N GLU A 28 6.94 12.01 7.85
CA GLU A 28 7.04 12.56 9.20
C GLU A 28 5.97 11.99 10.16
N ALA A 29 4.80 11.66 9.64
CA ALA A 29 3.77 10.99 10.44
C ALA A 29 4.23 9.58 10.84
N PHE A 30 4.80 8.80 9.93
CA PHE A 30 5.36 7.47 10.24
C PHE A 30 6.52 7.53 11.22
N LYS A 31 7.42 8.54 11.11
CA LYS A 31 8.49 8.75 12.08
C LYS A 31 7.94 8.99 13.49
N LYS A 32 6.94 9.87 13.61
CA LYS A 32 6.31 10.15 14.90
C LYS A 32 5.61 8.91 15.48
N CYS A 33 4.84 8.20 14.68
CA CYS A 33 4.18 6.96 15.11
C CYS A 33 5.20 5.89 15.53
N GLY A 34 6.26 5.70 14.76
CA GLY A 34 7.34 4.76 15.08
C GLY A 34 7.99 5.08 16.42
N ASN A 35 8.32 6.34 16.66
CA ASN A 35 8.93 6.77 17.92
C ASN A 35 8.01 6.50 19.13
N VAL A 36 6.69 6.71 18.99
CA VAL A 36 5.72 6.44 20.08
C VAL A 36 5.71 4.96 20.47
N VAL A 37 5.90 4.06 19.51
CA VAL A 37 5.93 2.62 19.76
C VAL A 37 7.34 2.06 20.00
N GLY A 38 8.33 2.93 20.21
CA GLY A 38 9.70 2.54 20.55
C GLY A 38 10.54 2.05 19.35
N LEU A 39 10.14 2.37 18.12
CA LEU A 39 10.91 2.08 16.92
C LEU A 39 11.60 3.34 16.39
N HIS A 40 12.85 3.20 15.99
CA HIS A 40 13.57 4.25 15.29
C HIS A 40 13.34 4.15 13.79
N VAL A 41 12.86 5.24 13.17
CA VAL A 41 12.51 5.28 11.76
C VAL A 41 13.59 6.01 10.96
N TYR A 42 14.15 5.33 9.97
CA TYR A 42 15.23 5.85 9.13
C TYR A 42 14.81 5.91 7.66
N GLU A 43 15.13 7.02 6.99
CA GLU A 43 15.03 7.11 5.53
C GLU A 43 16.24 6.47 4.84
N ASP A 44 17.39 6.43 5.52
CA ASP A 44 18.53 5.64 5.07
C ASP A 44 18.28 4.16 5.37
N LEU A 45 18.05 3.39 4.32
CA LEU A 45 17.69 1.98 4.43
C LEU A 45 18.85 1.11 4.92
N ASP A 46 20.08 1.48 4.63
CA ASP A 46 21.24 0.71 5.06
C ASP A 46 21.36 0.80 6.60
N THR A 47 21.22 1.99 7.15
CA THR A 47 21.12 2.21 8.61
C THR A 47 19.92 1.46 9.21
N ALA A 48 18.75 1.51 8.57
CA ALA A 48 17.57 0.80 9.05
C ALA A 48 17.75 -0.72 9.08
N MET A 49 18.50 -1.27 8.12
CA MET A 49 18.77 -2.71 8.06
C MET A 49 19.79 -3.18 9.11
N GLU A 50 20.73 -2.33 9.51
CA GLU A 50 21.77 -2.68 10.47
C GLU A 50 21.30 -2.56 11.92
N LEU A 51 20.60 -1.49 12.26
CA LEU A 51 20.30 -1.15 13.66
C LEU A 51 19.17 -2.00 14.26
N PRO A 52 19.22 -2.29 15.56
CA PRO A 52 18.10 -2.90 16.28
C PRO A 52 16.94 -1.92 16.45
N LEU A 53 15.73 -2.43 16.67
CA LEU A 53 14.50 -1.65 16.92
C LEU A 53 14.25 -0.54 15.87
N SER A 54 14.71 -0.77 14.64
CA SER A 54 14.62 0.17 13.53
C SER A 54 13.63 -0.31 12.48
N LEU A 55 13.08 0.63 11.74
CA LEU A 55 12.36 0.39 10.50
C LEU A 55 12.80 1.40 9.44
N GLY A 56 12.74 1.00 8.17
CA GLY A 56 12.96 1.89 7.04
C GLY A 56 11.69 2.61 6.63
N VAL A 57 11.80 3.86 6.16
CA VAL A 57 10.72 4.55 5.47
C VAL A 57 11.22 5.06 4.13
N VAL A 58 10.46 4.81 3.08
CA VAL A 58 10.76 5.24 1.72
C VAL A 58 9.65 6.11 1.19
N ALA A 59 9.99 7.33 0.81
CA ALA A 59 9.08 8.19 0.07
C ALA A 59 8.94 7.68 -1.37
N PHE A 60 7.71 7.37 -1.77
CA PHE A 60 7.42 6.93 -3.13
C PHE A 60 6.72 8.04 -3.92
N THR A 61 7.02 8.11 -5.21
CA THR A 61 6.59 9.21 -6.06
C THR A 61 5.08 9.21 -6.33
N LYS A 62 4.52 10.42 -6.43
CA LYS A 62 3.16 10.67 -6.94
C LYS A 62 3.14 10.80 -8.48
N ASP A 63 4.30 10.93 -9.11
CA ASP A 63 4.46 11.10 -10.55
C ASP A 63 4.44 9.73 -11.27
N LYS A 64 3.43 9.52 -12.10
CA LYS A 64 3.26 8.28 -12.88
C LYS A 64 4.45 7.99 -13.80
N ALA A 65 5.10 9.02 -14.35
CA ALA A 65 6.23 8.83 -15.26
C ALA A 65 7.49 8.35 -14.52
N LYS A 66 7.66 8.74 -13.26
CA LYS A 66 8.82 8.38 -12.42
C LYS A 66 8.63 7.05 -11.69
N ALA A 67 7.39 6.64 -11.45
CA ALA A 67 7.07 5.49 -10.63
C ALA A 67 7.70 4.18 -11.11
N PRO A 68 7.72 3.81 -12.41
CA PRO A 68 8.34 2.56 -12.85
C PRO A 68 9.85 2.50 -12.59
N ALA A 69 10.56 3.59 -12.82
CA ALA A 69 12.00 3.64 -12.57
C ALA A 69 12.31 3.54 -11.06
N GLN A 70 11.54 4.23 -10.22
CA GLN A 70 11.69 4.17 -8.77
C GLN A 70 11.31 2.79 -8.23
N ALA A 71 10.23 2.17 -8.73
CA ALA A 71 9.81 0.83 -8.34
C ALA A 71 10.91 -0.20 -8.64
N LYS A 72 11.45 -0.16 -9.86
CA LYS A 72 12.54 -1.06 -10.26
C LYS A 72 13.77 -0.85 -9.39
N ALA A 73 14.22 0.38 -9.20
CA ALA A 73 15.41 0.70 -8.39
C ALA A 73 15.24 0.24 -6.93
N LEU A 74 14.05 0.44 -6.35
CA LEU A 74 13.77 -0.01 -4.98
C LEU A 74 13.72 -1.54 -4.90
N ALA A 75 13.09 -2.21 -5.85
CA ALA A 75 13.02 -3.66 -5.90
C ALA A 75 14.39 -4.31 -6.18
N ASP A 76 15.28 -3.65 -6.92
CA ASP A 76 16.67 -4.09 -7.14
C ASP A 76 17.52 -3.92 -5.86
N LYS A 77 17.29 -2.84 -5.10
CA LYS A 77 17.99 -2.58 -3.83
C LYS A 77 17.49 -3.51 -2.72
N ILE A 78 16.17 -3.75 -2.67
CA ILE A 78 15.55 -4.53 -1.61
C ILE A 78 14.58 -5.52 -2.26
N LEU A 79 14.95 -6.81 -2.21
CA LEU A 79 14.02 -7.88 -2.55
C LEU A 79 13.39 -8.39 -1.25
N PRO A 80 12.19 -7.92 -0.88
CA PRO A 80 11.59 -8.27 0.39
C PRO A 80 11.13 -9.73 0.41
N ALA A 81 11.12 -10.35 1.59
CA ALA A 81 10.57 -11.69 1.80
C ALA A 81 9.05 -11.74 1.59
N ALA A 82 8.37 -10.62 1.81
CA ALA A 82 6.95 -10.44 1.54
C ALA A 82 6.62 -8.95 1.42
N VAL A 83 5.52 -8.62 0.73
CA VAL A 83 4.95 -7.28 0.68
C VAL A 83 3.50 -7.30 1.16
N ILE A 84 3.15 -6.33 2.00
CA ILE A 84 1.79 -6.19 2.54
C ILE A 84 1.29 -4.79 2.18
N SER A 85 0.14 -4.72 1.52
CA SER A 85 -0.58 -3.48 1.28
C SER A 85 -1.70 -3.33 2.30
N VAL A 86 -1.75 -2.19 2.99
CA VAL A 86 -2.81 -1.86 3.95
C VAL A 86 -3.39 -0.51 3.57
N GLU A 87 -4.66 -0.46 3.17
CA GLU A 87 -5.37 0.79 2.84
C GLU A 87 -4.66 1.67 1.79
N ALA A 88 -3.71 1.12 1.03
CA ALA A 88 -3.03 1.90 0.02
C ALA A 88 -3.88 1.97 -1.25
N CYS A 89 -4.20 3.20 -1.67
CA CYS A 89 -4.98 3.43 -2.87
C CYS A 89 -4.26 2.90 -4.12
N GLY A 90 -4.97 2.16 -4.96
CA GLY A 90 -4.51 1.68 -6.26
C GLY A 90 -5.20 2.38 -7.42
N GLY A 91 -4.52 2.47 -8.56
CA GLY A 91 -5.14 2.98 -9.79
C GLY A 91 -6.22 2.02 -10.32
N ASN A 92 -7.33 2.56 -10.80
CA ASN A 92 -8.32 1.78 -11.52
C ASN A 92 -7.83 1.37 -12.92
N ALA A 93 -8.65 0.68 -13.71
CA ALA A 93 -8.29 0.24 -15.06
C ALA A 93 -7.93 1.39 -16.03
N LYS A 94 -8.27 2.64 -15.70
CA LYS A 94 -7.88 3.86 -16.43
C LYS A 94 -6.64 4.52 -15.83
N GLY A 95 -6.09 3.96 -14.75
CA GLY A 95 -4.96 4.53 -14.02
C GLY A 95 -5.33 5.79 -13.22
N VAL A 96 -6.59 5.97 -12.86
CA VAL A 96 -7.08 7.05 -11.98
C VAL A 96 -7.25 6.50 -10.58
N TYR A 97 -6.78 7.25 -9.59
CA TYR A 97 -6.87 6.89 -8.17
C TYR A 97 -8.04 7.62 -7.54
N HIS A 98 -8.90 6.90 -6.85
CA HIS A 98 -10.09 7.46 -6.22
C HIS A 98 -10.12 7.19 -4.73
N ASN A 99 -10.71 8.12 -3.97
CA ASN A 99 -11.13 7.80 -2.63
C ASN A 99 -12.42 6.95 -2.63
N ALA A 100 -12.82 6.49 -1.45
CA ALA A 100 -13.99 5.62 -1.25
C ALA A 100 -15.33 6.19 -1.76
N VAL A 101 -15.43 7.51 -1.95
CA VAL A 101 -16.65 8.19 -2.44
C VAL A 101 -16.55 8.62 -3.91
N GLY A 102 -15.59 8.10 -4.65
CA GLY A 102 -15.50 8.29 -6.10
C GLY A 102 -14.83 9.60 -6.56
N LYS A 103 -14.15 10.35 -5.66
CA LYS A 103 -13.38 11.54 -6.04
C LYS A 103 -11.98 11.18 -6.49
N ASP A 104 -11.51 11.82 -7.55
CA ASP A 104 -10.15 11.67 -8.05
C ASP A 104 -9.12 12.23 -7.04
N VAL A 105 -8.24 11.36 -6.56
CA VAL A 105 -7.12 11.67 -5.68
C VAL A 105 -5.76 11.38 -6.34
N THR A 106 -5.74 11.23 -7.66
CA THR A 106 -4.55 10.84 -8.43
C THR A 106 -3.33 11.71 -8.12
N ALA A 107 -3.52 13.02 -7.93
CA ALA A 107 -2.43 13.95 -7.62
C ALA A 107 -1.93 13.83 -6.17
N LEU A 108 -2.71 13.23 -5.28
CA LEU A 108 -2.42 13.13 -3.85
C LEU A 108 -1.71 11.81 -3.50
N GLU A 109 -1.98 10.75 -4.25
CA GLU A 109 -1.54 9.39 -3.94
C GLU A 109 -0.18 9.05 -4.55
N ALA A 110 0.68 8.41 -3.76
CA ALA A 110 1.87 7.74 -4.30
C ALA A 110 1.46 6.57 -5.19
N LYS A 111 2.23 6.32 -6.25
CA LYS A 111 1.96 5.26 -7.23
C LYS A 111 2.48 3.90 -6.73
N SER A 112 2.14 3.56 -5.49
CA SER A 112 2.64 2.37 -4.79
C SER A 112 2.20 1.06 -5.44
N ASP A 113 1.09 1.06 -6.18
CA ASP A 113 0.64 -0.08 -6.99
C ASP A 113 1.61 -0.43 -8.12
N VAL A 114 2.41 0.51 -8.61
CA VAL A 114 3.48 0.25 -9.58
C VAL A 114 4.59 -0.59 -8.93
N LEU A 115 5.00 -0.24 -7.71
CA LEU A 115 5.94 -1.05 -6.93
C LEU A 115 5.34 -2.42 -6.57
N TRP A 116 4.07 -2.44 -6.17
CA TRP A 116 3.35 -3.67 -5.89
C TRP A 116 3.40 -4.65 -7.07
N ASN A 117 3.07 -4.17 -8.26
CA ASN A 117 3.07 -4.98 -9.47
C ASN A 117 4.49 -5.45 -9.86
N GLU A 118 5.51 -4.61 -9.67
CA GLU A 118 6.92 -4.96 -9.88
C GLU A 118 7.36 -6.09 -8.94
N LEU A 119 7.04 -6.00 -7.64
CA LEU A 119 7.38 -7.02 -6.66
C LEU A 119 6.64 -8.34 -6.92
N ARG A 120 5.36 -8.28 -7.30
CA ARG A 120 4.60 -9.47 -7.71
C ARG A 120 5.20 -10.14 -8.94
N ALA A 121 5.59 -9.36 -9.95
CA ALA A 121 6.23 -9.90 -11.16
C ALA A 121 7.57 -10.60 -10.85
N ARG A 122 8.21 -10.25 -9.75
CA ARG A 122 9.42 -10.92 -9.21
C ARG A 122 9.12 -12.12 -8.32
N GLY A 123 7.87 -12.48 -8.13
CA GLY A 123 7.46 -13.63 -7.31
C GLY A 123 7.50 -13.36 -5.80
N VAL A 124 7.51 -12.09 -5.37
CA VAL A 124 7.47 -11.75 -3.94
C VAL A 124 6.09 -12.11 -3.38
N PRO A 125 6.00 -12.92 -2.31
CA PRO A 125 4.76 -13.20 -1.61
C PRO A 125 4.04 -11.91 -1.19
N ASN A 126 2.73 -11.84 -1.42
CA ASN A 126 2.00 -10.60 -1.21
C ASN A 126 0.64 -10.82 -0.55
N VAL A 127 0.26 -9.86 0.29
CA VAL A 127 -1.02 -9.80 0.99
C VAL A 127 -1.59 -8.40 0.85
N ALA A 128 -2.81 -8.28 0.38
CA ALA A 128 -3.53 -7.01 0.33
C ALA A 128 -4.66 -6.99 1.35
N ILE A 129 -4.79 -5.86 2.05
CA ILE A 129 -5.81 -5.62 3.07
C ILE A 129 -6.56 -4.35 2.69
N GLY A 130 -7.88 -4.43 2.56
CA GLY A 130 -8.73 -3.31 2.20
C GLY A 130 -10.19 -3.52 2.60
N ASP A 131 -11.02 -2.50 2.43
CA ASP A 131 -12.43 -2.52 2.86
C ASP A 131 -13.44 -2.00 1.82
N LEU A 132 -13.06 -1.18 0.85
CA LEU A 132 -13.99 -0.53 -0.08
C LEU A 132 -13.69 -0.74 -1.58
N GLY A 133 -12.56 -1.35 -1.94
CA GLY A 133 -12.26 -1.73 -3.32
C GLY A 133 -11.34 -0.79 -4.08
N ASN A 134 -11.05 0.41 -3.59
CA ASN A 134 -10.08 1.33 -4.18
C ASN A 134 -8.63 1.02 -3.76
N GLU A 135 -8.42 0.03 -2.91
CA GLU A 135 -7.11 -0.35 -2.38
C GLU A 135 -6.39 -1.34 -3.30
N ILE A 136 -5.07 -1.30 -3.25
CA ILE A 136 -4.19 -2.24 -3.97
C ILE A 136 -4.61 -3.68 -3.68
N GLY A 137 -4.72 -4.50 -4.73
CA GLY A 137 -5.06 -5.92 -4.63
C GLY A 137 -6.54 -6.25 -4.74
N MET A 138 -7.44 -5.26 -4.58
CA MET A 138 -8.89 -5.48 -4.59
C MET A 138 -9.43 -5.93 -5.96
N GLY A 139 -8.69 -5.72 -7.04
CA GLY A 139 -9.02 -6.29 -8.35
C GLY A 139 -9.17 -7.82 -8.36
N THR A 140 -8.55 -8.52 -7.40
CA THR A 140 -8.67 -9.99 -7.25
C THR A 140 -10.12 -10.45 -7.07
N ILE A 141 -10.92 -9.69 -6.34
CA ILE A 141 -12.34 -9.97 -6.10
C ILE A 141 -13.27 -8.91 -6.75
N GLY A 142 -12.78 -8.28 -7.82
CA GLY A 142 -13.40 -7.10 -8.43
C GLY A 142 -14.84 -7.30 -8.83
N GLU A 143 -15.22 -8.48 -9.39
CA GLU A 143 -16.59 -8.76 -9.78
C GLU A 143 -17.55 -8.82 -8.58
N HIS A 144 -17.06 -9.29 -7.43
CA HIS A 144 -17.85 -9.27 -6.20
C HIS A 144 -17.99 -7.84 -5.67
N ILE A 145 -16.89 -7.08 -5.63
CA ILE A 145 -16.88 -5.69 -5.15
C ILE A 145 -17.86 -4.83 -5.98
N LYS A 146 -17.78 -4.87 -7.30
CA LYS A 146 -18.69 -4.12 -8.20
C LYS A 146 -20.18 -4.35 -7.94
N LYS A 147 -20.53 -5.51 -7.40
CA LYS A 147 -21.91 -5.87 -7.12
C LYS A 147 -22.46 -5.24 -5.83
N TYR A 148 -21.59 -4.97 -4.86
CA TYR A 148 -22.03 -4.63 -3.51
C TYR A 148 -21.49 -3.29 -2.99
N VAL A 149 -20.40 -2.78 -3.57
CA VAL A 149 -19.74 -1.57 -3.09
C VAL A 149 -20.03 -0.41 -4.06
N PRO A 150 -20.61 0.69 -3.60
CA PRO A 150 -20.90 1.86 -4.42
C PRO A 150 -19.65 2.43 -5.09
N PHE A 151 -19.81 3.14 -6.20
CA PHE A 151 -18.77 3.82 -6.97
C PHE A 151 -17.74 2.89 -7.65
N THR A 152 -17.83 1.59 -7.47
CA THR A 152 -16.81 0.66 -8.00
C THR A 152 -17.05 0.26 -9.45
N ALA A 153 -18.28 0.34 -9.93
CA ALA A 153 -18.60 0.04 -11.31
C ALA A 153 -18.19 1.18 -12.27
N PRO A 154 -17.91 0.86 -13.56
CA PRO A 154 -17.64 1.87 -14.56
C PRO A 154 -18.78 2.90 -14.67
N GLY A 155 -18.41 4.20 -14.62
CA GLY A 155 -19.37 5.31 -14.72
C GLY A 155 -19.92 5.80 -13.37
N GLU A 156 -19.62 5.13 -12.27
CA GLU A 156 -20.10 5.55 -10.94
C GLU A 156 -19.20 6.56 -10.24
N CYS A 157 -17.95 6.75 -10.70
CA CYS A 157 -17.04 7.75 -10.11
C CYS A 157 -17.55 9.17 -10.36
N GLN A 158 -17.35 10.06 -9.38
CA GLN A 158 -17.86 11.44 -9.42
C GLN A 158 -17.16 12.33 -10.46
N ASP A 159 -15.92 12.02 -10.82
CA ASP A 159 -15.06 12.86 -11.68
C ASP A 159 -15.08 12.44 -13.15
N GLY A 160 -16.02 11.58 -13.55
CA GLY A 160 -16.27 11.26 -14.95
C GLY A 160 -15.18 10.47 -15.66
N CYS A 161 -14.24 9.84 -14.95
CA CYS A 161 -13.20 9.02 -15.57
C CYS A 161 -13.77 7.73 -16.20
N CYS A 162 -15.00 7.38 -15.90
CA CYS A 162 -15.70 6.18 -16.36
C CYS A 162 -15.02 4.84 -16.02
N GLY A 163 -14.12 4.81 -15.03
CA GLY A 163 -13.40 3.61 -14.59
C GLY A 163 -13.93 2.99 -13.29
N GLY A 164 -14.73 3.74 -12.53
CA GLY A 164 -15.08 3.40 -11.15
C GLY A 164 -13.88 3.51 -10.21
N ILE A 165 -14.09 3.25 -8.92
CA ILE A 165 -13.01 3.33 -7.92
C ILE A 165 -12.20 2.04 -7.80
N LEU A 166 -12.70 0.92 -8.30
CA LEU A 166 -12.06 -0.39 -8.13
C LEU A 166 -10.61 -0.39 -8.63
N ALA A 167 -9.68 -0.69 -7.73
CA ALA A 167 -8.27 -0.84 -8.08
C ALA A 167 -8.06 -2.00 -9.06
N ALA A 168 -7.23 -1.78 -10.09
CA ALA A 168 -6.96 -2.78 -11.13
C ALA A 168 -5.97 -3.85 -10.68
N SER A 169 -5.17 -3.58 -9.65
CA SER A 169 -4.15 -4.50 -9.17
C SER A 169 -4.76 -5.73 -8.50
N SER A 170 -4.10 -6.88 -8.67
CA SER A 170 -4.47 -8.14 -8.03
C SER A 170 -3.48 -8.50 -6.91
N THR A 171 -3.84 -9.48 -6.09
CA THR A 171 -2.99 -10.03 -5.02
C THR A 171 -3.10 -11.55 -4.98
N ASP A 172 -2.10 -12.20 -4.38
CA ASP A 172 -2.12 -13.65 -4.17
C ASP A 172 -2.94 -14.01 -2.90
N ASN A 173 -2.87 -13.14 -1.89
CA ASN A 173 -3.63 -13.29 -0.66
C ASN A 173 -4.40 -12.00 -0.37
N ILE A 174 -5.69 -12.10 -0.13
CA ILE A 174 -6.55 -10.97 0.16
C ILE A 174 -7.22 -11.10 1.52
N ILE A 175 -7.23 -10.02 2.26
CA ILE A 175 -7.98 -9.88 3.52
C ILE A 175 -8.93 -8.71 3.36
N THR A 176 -10.22 -8.97 3.54
CA THR A 176 -11.25 -7.92 3.55
C THR A 176 -11.93 -7.88 4.89
N ALA A 177 -12.22 -6.67 5.36
CA ALA A 177 -12.97 -6.42 6.57
C ALA A 177 -13.81 -5.16 6.39
N THR A 178 -14.75 -4.90 7.25
CA THR A 178 -15.52 -3.64 7.26
C THR A 178 -14.66 -2.42 7.65
N CYS A 179 -13.50 -2.68 8.20
CA CYS A 179 -12.44 -1.72 8.46
C CYS A 179 -11.12 -2.46 8.31
N SER A 180 -10.22 -1.97 7.47
CA SER A 180 -8.93 -2.63 7.18
C SER A 180 -8.05 -2.83 8.41
N ASP A 181 -8.18 -1.97 9.43
CA ASP A 181 -7.47 -2.14 10.69
C ASP A 181 -7.78 -3.52 11.33
N TRP A 182 -9.02 -3.99 11.25
CA TRP A 182 -9.39 -5.31 11.76
C TRP A 182 -8.77 -6.44 10.94
N GLY A 183 -8.65 -6.25 9.62
CA GLY A 183 -7.94 -7.18 8.75
C GLY A 183 -6.46 -7.29 9.13
N CYS A 184 -5.83 -6.18 9.50
CA CYS A 184 -4.46 -6.16 9.99
C CYS A 184 -4.32 -6.91 11.32
N TYR A 185 -5.24 -6.71 12.27
CA TYR A 185 -5.24 -7.47 13.52
C TYR A 185 -5.45 -8.97 13.33
N ALA A 186 -6.24 -9.35 12.32
CA ALA A 186 -6.43 -10.76 11.99
C ALA A 186 -5.17 -11.42 11.39
N LEU A 187 -4.32 -10.63 10.71
CA LEU A 187 -3.05 -11.11 10.16
C LEU A 187 -1.95 -11.22 11.24
N MET A 188 -2.04 -10.44 12.31
CA MET A 188 -1.08 -10.40 13.42
C MET A 188 -1.30 -11.50 14.45
#